data_33c7803e386b0299d4b8fb23f338d98a
#
_entry.id   33c7803e386b0299d4b8fb23f338d98a
#
_cell.length_a   1.000
_cell.length_b   1.000
_cell.length_c   1.000
_cell.angle_alpha   90.00
_cell.angle_beta   90.00
_cell.angle_gamma   90.00
#
_symmetry.space_group_name_H-M   'P 1'
#
loop_
_entity.id
_entity.type
_entity.pdbx_description
1 polymer ?
#
loop_
_entity_poly.entity_id
_entity_poly.type
_entity_poly.pdbx_seq_one_letter_code
_entity_poly.pdbx_strand_id
1 'polypeptide(L)'
;MCIRDSHYGEISYPGKNNSQLYKEDILVGYRWHDTKNIIPSFGFGHGLSYTTFELFDINTNKNKYRLNEKINVVCKVRNIGNVEGKEVVQVYVGKENSKVERAKKELKGFKKVKVSSNEYVEVNINIPVKELAYYDENSASWKIEKGDYIIYIGNSSRAIAKEIKIKIL
;
A
#
# COMPACT_ATOMS: atom_id res chain seq x y z
N MET A 1 -4.94 -8.63 -12.32
CA MET A 1 -3.75 -7.92 -12.85
C MET A 1 -3.38 -8.58 -14.16
N CYS A 2 -3.45 -7.85 -15.27
CA CYS A 2 -3.03 -8.40 -16.56
C CYS A 2 -1.51 -8.44 -16.62
N ILE A 3 -0.96 -9.64 -16.78
CA ILE A 3 0.49 -9.89 -16.95
C ILE A 3 1.04 -9.14 -18.17
N ARG A 4 0.19 -8.76 -19.13
CA ARG A 4 0.56 -7.99 -20.33
C ARG A 4 1.02 -6.56 -20.07
N ASP A 5 0.75 -6.01 -18.89
CA ASP A 5 1.04 -4.60 -18.57
C ASP A 5 2.38 -4.42 -17.81
N SER A 6 3.12 -5.51 -17.61
CA SER A 6 4.42 -5.45 -16.95
C SER A 6 5.52 -5.16 -17.97
N HIS A 7 5.99 -3.93 -18.01
CA HIS A 7 7.08 -3.47 -18.90
C HIS A 7 8.41 -4.23 -18.73
N TYR A 8 8.60 -4.90 -17.61
CA TYR A 8 9.79 -5.72 -17.39
C TYR A 8 9.76 -7.07 -18.15
N GLY A 9 8.61 -7.50 -18.68
CA GLY A 9 8.52 -8.72 -19.50
C GLY A 9 9.41 -8.68 -20.73
N GLU A 10 9.50 -7.54 -21.41
CA GLU A 10 10.39 -7.34 -22.57
C GLU A 10 11.88 -7.35 -22.19
N ILE A 11 12.20 -6.99 -20.94
CA ILE A 11 13.57 -6.95 -20.43
C ILE A 11 14.05 -8.35 -20.02
N SER A 12 13.14 -9.19 -19.54
CA SER A 12 13.46 -10.49 -18.95
C SER A 12 13.17 -11.65 -19.90
N TYR A 13 12.20 -11.52 -20.81
CA TYR A 13 11.80 -12.56 -21.77
C TYR A 13 12.28 -12.24 -23.19
N PRO A 14 12.74 -13.19 -23.99
CA PRO A 14 12.75 -14.65 -23.77
C PRO A 14 13.99 -15.19 -23.00
N GLY A 15 14.82 -14.36 -22.46
CA GLY A 15 16.09 -14.75 -21.83
C GLY A 15 17.26 -14.84 -22.82
N LYS A 16 18.45 -15.16 -22.31
CA LYS A 16 19.69 -15.36 -23.10
C LYS A 16 20.45 -16.57 -22.57
N ASN A 17 21.05 -17.35 -23.49
CA ASN A 17 21.90 -18.49 -23.13
C ASN A 17 21.27 -19.47 -22.15
N ASN A 18 20.01 -19.87 -22.37
CA ASN A 18 19.21 -20.74 -21.49
C ASN A 18 19.03 -20.21 -20.06
N SER A 19 19.21 -18.90 -19.86
CA SER A 19 19.04 -18.23 -18.58
C SER A 19 18.05 -17.08 -18.72
N GLN A 20 17.18 -16.93 -17.72
CA GLN A 20 16.23 -15.83 -17.63
C GLN A 20 16.47 -15.05 -16.32
N LEU A 21 16.69 -13.76 -16.44
CA LEU A 21 16.95 -12.88 -15.30
C LEU A 21 15.68 -12.10 -14.96
N TYR A 22 15.21 -12.22 -13.73
CA TYR A 22 14.08 -11.44 -13.18
C TYR A 22 14.59 -10.06 -12.73
N LYS A 23 14.66 -9.13 -13.67
CA LYS A 23 15.24 -7.78 -13.44
C LYS A 23 14.36 -6.86 -12.58
N GLU A 24 13.09 -7.21 -12.41
CA GLU A 24 12.16 -6.50 -11.55
C GLU A 24 12.44 -6.68 -10.06
N ASP A 25 13.13 -7.75 -9.70
CA ASP A 25 13.50 -8.09 -8.33
C ASP A 25 12.29 -8.00 -7.37
N ILE A 26 12.38 -7.23 -6.28
CA ILE A 26 11.28 -7.02 -5.31
C ILE A 26 10.13 -6.16 -5.86
N LEU A 27 10.33 -5.48 -6.99
CA LEU A 27 9.36 -4.54 -7.57
C LEU A 27 8.34 -5.24 -8.47
N VAL A 28 7.56 -6.17 -7.93
CA VAL A 28 6.55 -6.92 -8.68
C VAL A 28 5.20 -6.18 -8.68
N GLY A 29 4.51 -6.14 -9.83
CA GLY A 29 3.16 -5.62 -9.98
C GLY A 29 3.08 -4.11 -9.68
N TYR A 30 2.16 -3.70 -8.80
CA TYR A 30 1.95 -2.30 -8.46
C TYR A 30 3.20 -1.64 -7.85
N ARG A 31 4.08 -2.41 -7.18
CA ARG A 31 5.34 -1.91 -6.63
C ARG A 31 6.22 -1.35 -7.74
N TRP A 32 6.31 -2.06 -8.88
CA TRP A 32 7.02 -1.58 -10.07
C TRP A 32 6.40 -0.30 -10.62
N HIS A 33 5.10 -0.35 -10.93
CA HIS A 33 4.39 0.77 -11.53
C HIS A 33 4.45 2.03 -10.66
N ASP A 34 4.29 1.89 -9.34
CA ASP A 34 4.32 3.01 -8.42
C ASP A 34 5.75 3.56 -8.21
N THR A 35 6.76 2.69 -8.15
CA THR A 35 8.17 3.09 -7.96
C THR A 35 8.75 3.73 -9.22
N LYS A 36 8.45 3.19 -10.39
CA LYS A 36 8.90 3.72 -11.69
C LYS A 36 7.98 4.81 -12.25
N ASN A 37 6.93 5.18 -11.49
CA ASN A 37 5.94 6.18 -11.88
C ASN A 37 5.23 5.90 -13.22
N ILE A 38 5.03 4.62 -13.53
CA ILE A 38 4.32 4.15 -14.72
C ILE A 38 2.83 4.08 -14.41
N ILE A 39 1.99 4.66 -15.25
CA ILE A 39 0.53 4.70 -15.04
C ILE A 39 -0.07 3.39 -15.60
N PRO A 40 -0.61 2.50 -14.76
CA PRO A 40 -1.35 1.33 -15.23
C PRO A 40 -2.77 1.73 -15.65
N SER A 41 -3.41 0.92 -16.50
CA SER A 41 -4.83 1.10 -16.86
C SER A 41 -5.73 1.09 -15.63
N PHE A 42 -5.45 0.23 -14.66
CA PHE A 42 -6.12 0.18 -13.36
C PHE A 42 -5.09 0.00 -12.24
N GLY A 43 -5.18 0.83 -11.20
CA GLY A 43 -4.33 0.72 -10.01
C GLY A 43 -4.63 -0.57 -9.24
N PHE A 44 -3.65 -1.13 -8.56
CA PHE A 44 -3.87 -2.28 -7.67
C PHE A 44 -4.95 -1.95 -6.62
N GLY A 45 -5.90 -2.85 -6.45
CA GLY A 45 -7.03 -2.66 -5.55
C GLY A 45 -8.18 -1.82 -6.13
N HIS A 46 -8.06 -1.33 -7.39
CA HIS A 46 -9.17 -0.66 -8.05
C HIS A 46 -10.37 -1.61 -8.19
N GLY A 47 -11.56 -1.10 -7.92
CA GLY A 47 -12.81 -1.82 -8.08
C GLY A 47 -13.95 -0.87 -8.43
N LEU A 48 -15.01 -1.44 -9.00
CA LEU A 48 -16.24 -0.73 -9.29
C LEU A 48 -17.32 -1.10 -8.27
N SER A 49 -18.20 -0.16 -7.99
CA SER A 49 -19.36 -0.36 -7.13
C SER A 49 -20.60 0.23 -7.79
N TYR A 50 -21.78 -0.25 -7.39
CA TYR A 50 -23.06 0.37 -7.78
C TYR A 50 -23.42 1.59 -6.92
N THR A 51 -22.52 1.98 -6.01
CA THR A 51 -22.66 3.16 -5.15
C THR A 51 -21.31 3.88 -5.05
N THR A 52 -21.29 5.06 -4.45
CA THR A 52 -20.09 5.88 -4.31
C THR A 52 -19.71 5.99 -2.84
N PHE A 53 -18.42 5.83 -2.54
CA PHE A 53 -17.88 5.93 -1.19
C PHE A 53 -16.94 7.12 -1.04
N GLU A 54 -16.93 7.70 0.15
CA GLU A 54 -16.03 8.75 0.57
C GLU A 54 -15.26 8.30 1.82
N LEU A 55 -13.94 8.48 1.82
CA LEU A 55 -13.09 8.27 2.98
C LEU A 55 -12.81 9.61 3.65
N PHE A 56 -13.09 9.75 4.94
CA PHE A 56 -12.91 10.99 5.70
C PHE A 56 -12.47 10.71 7.14
N ASP A 57 -12.15 11.74 7.92
CA ASP A 57 -11.65 11.66 9.31
C ASP A 57 -10.46 10.68 9.45
N ILE A 58 -9.53 10.74 8.49
CA ILE A 58 -8.42 9.81 8.39
C ILE A 58 -7.28 10.29 9.29
N ASN A 59 -6.89 9.49 10.28
CA ASN A 59 -5.85 9.82 11.24
C ASN A 59 -5.06 8.58 11.69
N THR A 60 -3.90 8.84 12.31
CA THR A 60 -3.15 7.84 13.08
C THR A 60 -3.20 8.21 14.55
N ASN A 61 -3.10 7.21 15.45
CA ASN A 61 -3.14 7.44 16.89
C ASN A 61 -1.98 8.29 17.42
N LYS A 62 -0.86 8.35 16.70
CA LYS A 62 0.31 9.19 16.99
C LYS A 62 1.20 9.32 15.76
N ASN A 63 2.26 10.14 15.83
CA ASN A 63 3.20 10.38 14.73
C ASN A 63 4.60 9.81 14.95
N LYS A 64 4.86 9.20 16.13
CA LYS A 64 6.15 8.56 16.45
C LYS A 64 5.90 7.18 17.06
N TYR A 65 6.64 6.17 16.61
CA TYR A 65 6.47 4.78 17.04
C TYR A 65 7.79 4.13 17.36
N ARG A 66 7.78 3.20 18.33
CA ARG A 66 8.89 2.29 18.64
C ARG A 66 8.69 0.96 17.93
N LEU A 67 9.75 0.16 17.84
CA LEU A 67 9.76 -1.10 17.08
C LEU A 67 8.70 -2.12 17.53
N ASN A 68 8.37 -2.14 18.82
CA ASN A 68 7.41 -3.08 19.41
C ASN A 68 5.96 -2.57 19.42
N GLU A 69 5.69 -1.42 18.81
CA GLU A 69 4.37 -0.81 18.79
C GLU A 69 3.57 -1.15 17.54
N LYS A 70 2.30 -0.73 17.53
CA LYS A 70 1.40 -0.81 16.39
C LYS A 70 0.99 0.58 15.94
N ILE A 71 1.02 0.80 14.64
CA ILE A 71 0.44 1.98 14.00
C ILE A 71 -1.06 1.68 13.88
N ASN A 72 -1.87 2.46 14.57
CA ASN A 72 -3.33 2.39 14.43
C ASN A 72 -3.78 3.48 13.46
N VAL A 73 -4.35 3.07 12.33
CA VAL A 73 -4.99 3.95 11.35
C VAL A 73 -6.49 3.90 11.55
N VAL A 74 -7.09 5.06 11.76
CA VAL A 74 -8.55 5.22 11.89
C VAL A 74 -9.05 6.06 10.73
N CYS A 75 -10.12 5.64 10.10
CA CYS A 75 -10.83 6.43 9.11
C CYS A 75 -12.32 6.11 9.14
N LYS A 76 -13.14 6.98 8.53
CA LYS A 76 -14.55 6.75 8.30
C LYS A 76 -14.81 6.55 6.82
N VAL A 77 -15.69 5.60 6.48
CA VAL A 77 -16.16 5.34 5.13
C VAL A 77 -17.64 5.69 5.09
N ARG A 78 -18.00 6.68 4.29
CA ARG A 78 -19.39 7.06 4.04
C ARG A 78 -19.85 6.53 2.69
N ASN A 79 -21.04 6.02 2.61
CA ASN A 79 -21.72 5.73 1.37
C ASN A 79 -22.57 6.95 0.99
N ILE A 80 -22.21 7.65 -0.07
CA ILE A 80 -22.91 8.84 -0.56
C ILE A 80 -23.88 8.56 -1.71
N GLY A 81 -24.08 7.27 -2.04
CA GLY A 81 -25.05 6.84 -3.04
C GLY A 81 -26.30 6.22 -2.42
N ASN A 82 -27.21 5.78 -3.28
CA ASN A 82 -28.56 5.38 -2.90
C ASN A 82 -28.72 3.88 -2.62
N VAL A 83 -27.68 3.07 -2.82
CA VAL A 83 -27.71 1.63 -2.56
C VAL A 83 -26.61 1.21 -1.60
N GLU A 84 -26.90 0.18 -0.82
CA GLU A 84 -25.89 -0.42 0.06
C GLU A 84 -24.74 -1.00 -0.76
N GLY A 85 -23.52 -0.91 -0.23
CA GLY A 85 -22.37 -1.47 -0.89
C GLY A 85 -21.26 -1.86 0.07
N LYS A 86 -20.16 -2.38 -0.48
CA LYS A 86 -18.95 -2.72 0.28
C LYS A 86 -17.74 -1.98 -0.30
N GLU A 87 -16.93 -1.40 0.59
CA GLU A 87 -15.69 -0.73 0.22
C GLU A 87 -14.50 -1.38 0.92
N VAL A 88 -13.32 -1.29 0.31
CA VAL A 88 -12.06 -1.78 0.89
C VAL A 88 -11.14 -0.61 1.17
N VAL A 89 -10.94 -0.30 2.45
CA VAL A 89 -9.91 0.63 2.87
C VAL A 89 -8.56 -0.08 2.82
N GLN A 90 -7.59 0.54 2.18
CA GLN A 90 -6.23 0.02 2.01
C GLN A 90 -5.22 1.00 2.61
N VAL A 91 -4.26 0.45 3.35
CA VAL A 91 -3.18 1.23 3.97
C VAL A 91 -1.85 0.74 3.43
N TYR A 92 -1.15 1.65 2.77
CA TYR A 92 0.18 1.41 2.26
C TYR A 92 1.21 2.18 3.09
N VAL A 93 2.42 1.67 3.14
CA VAL A 93 3.54 2.32 3.86
C VAL A 93 4.74 2.40 2.95
N GLY A 94 5.34 3.59 2.88
CA GLY A 94 6.60 3.86 2.20
C GLY A 94 7.66 4.40 3.15
N LYS A 95 8.93 4.05 2.92
CA LYS A 95 10.07 4.59 3.66
C LYS A 95 10.68 5.75 2.87
N GLU A 96 10.74 6.94 3.49
CA GLU A 96 11.47 8.08 2.89
C GLU A 96 12.98 7.88 3.06
N ASN A 97 13.75 8.16 2.01
CA ASN A 97 15.21 8.10 2.01
C ASN A 97 15.75 6.76 2.55
N SER A 98 15.23 5.65 2.05
CA SER A 98 15.72 4.32 2.40
C SER A 98 17.16 4.13 1.95
N LYS A 99 17.98 3.44 2.76
CA LYS A 99 19.38 3.08 2.44
C LYS A 99 19.46 1.83 1.56
N VAL A 100 18.37 1.09 1.43
CA VAL A 100 18.25 -0.10 0.59
C VAL A 100 17.16 0.12 -0.47
N GLU A 101 17.24 -0.60 -1.57
CA GLU A 101 16.17 -0.56 -2.58
C GLU A 101 14.87 -1.09 -1.99
N ARG A 102 13.82 -0.29 -2.11
CA ARG A 102 12.47 -0.63 -1.63
C ARG A 102 11.42 -0.08 -2.59
N ALA A 103 10.28 -0.73 -2.61
CA ALA A 103 9.13 -0.18 -3.29
C ALA A 103 8.72 1.18 -2.69
N LYS A 104 8.27 2.11 -3.53
CA LYS A 104 7.77 3.43 -3.12
C LYS A 104 6.75 3.31 -1.99
N LYS A 105 5.88 2.31 -2.05
CA LYS A 105 4.93 1.96 -1.00
C LYS A 105 4.51 0.48 -1.10
N GLU A 106 4.16 -0.11 0.03
CA GLU A 106 3.73 -1.49 0.14
C GLU A 106 2.43 -1.59 0.93
N LEU A 107 1.48 -2.40 0.48
CA LEU A 107 0.25 -2.68 1.22
C LEU A 107 0.61 -3.40 2.54
N LYS A 108 0.28 -2.77 3.66
CA LYS A 108 0.53 -3.30 5.01
C LYS A 108 -0.73 -3.62 5.79
N GLY A 109 -1.88 -3.12 5.32
CA GLY A 109 -3.15 -3.43 5.94
C GLY A 109 -4.34 -3.09 5.05
N PHE A 110 -5.44 -3.80 5.23
CA PHE A 110 -6.70 -3.50 4.56
C PHE A 110 -7.90 -3.97 5.38
N LYS A 111 -9.05 -3.38 5.15
CA LYS A 111 -10.30 -3.83 5.75
C LYS A 111 -11.46 -3.57 4.81
N LYS A 112 -12.26 -4.62 4.54
CA LYS A 112 -13.50 -4.53 3.79
C LYS A 112 -14.66 -4.25 4.73
N VAL A 113 -15.45 -3.22 4.45
CA VAL A 113 -16.60 -2.83 5.24
C VAL A 113 -17.84 -2.73 4.36
N LYS A 114 -19.00 -3.03 4.96
CA LYS A 114 -20.33 -2.86 4.38
C LYS A 114 -20.91 -1.57 4.92
N VAL A 115 -21.44 -0.73 4.06
CA VAL A 115 -22.01 0.57 4.43
C VAL A 115 -23.37 0.75 3.76
N SER A 116 -24.41 0.98 4.58
CA SER A 116 -25.76 1.27 4.08
C SER A 116 -25.78 2.62 3.36
N SER A 117 -26.81 2.82 2.51
CA SER A 117 -27.00 4.09 1.82
C SER A 117 -27.08 5.27 2.81
N ASN A 118 -26.36 6.36 2.52
CA ASN A 118 -26.30 7.58 3.33
C ASN A 118 -25.76 7.42 4.76
N GLU A 119 -25.18 6.26 5.10
CA GLU A 119 -24.54 5.99 6.39
C GLU A 119 -23.00 6.03 6.31
N TYR A 120 -22.34 5.97 7.46
CA TYR A 120 -20.90 5.78 7.54
C TYR A 120 -20.54 4.71 8.58
N VAL A 121 -19.36 4.13 8.40
CA VAL A 121 -18.77 3.14 9.34
C VAL A 121 -17.33 3.56 9.65
N GLU A 122 -16.96 3.44 10.92
CA GLU A 122 -15.57 3.63 11.34
C GLU A 122 -14.74 2.37 11.08
N VAL A 123 -13.56 2.59 10.55
CA VAL A 123 -12.60 1.56 10.18
C VAL A 123 -11.31 1.76 10.97
N ASN A 124 -10.90 0.71 11.68
CA ASN A 124 -9.65 0.66 12.40
C ASN A 124 -8.74 -0.42 11.78
N ILE A 125 -7.51 -0.04 11.41
CA ILE A 125 -6.50 -0.93 10.85
C ILE A 125 -5.22 -0.81 11.68
N ASN A 126 -4.79 -1.94 12.26
CA ASN A 126 -3.58 -2.00 13.09
C ASN A 126 -2.44 -2.64 12.30
N ILE A 127 -1.33 -1.93 12.17
CA ILE A 127 -0.13 -2.38 11.48
C ILE A 127 0.99 -2.48 12.51
N PRO A 128 1.46 -3.68 12.87
CA PRO A 128 2.64 -3.82 13.72
C PRO A 128 3.86 -3.18 13.04
N VAL A 129 4.65 -2.39 13.78
CA VAL A 129 5.86 -1.75 13.22
C VAL A 129 6.83 -2.79 12.63
N LYS A 130 6.87 -4.00 13.19
CA LYS A 130 7.68 -5.11 12.68
C LYS A 130 7.38 -5.48 11.21
N GLU A 131 6.17 -5.22 10.71
CA GLU A 131 5.78 -5.48 9.32
C GLU A 131 6.44 -4.50 8.32
N LEU A 132 7.12 -3.46 8.82
CA LEU A 132 7.89 -2.51 8.00
C LEU A 132 9.33 -3.00 7.76
N ALA A 133 9.69 -4.17 8.28
CA ALA A 133 11.01 -4.76 8.12
C ALA A 133 11.30 -5.12 6.65
N TYR A 134 12.58 -5.05 6.30
CA TYR A 134 13.15 -5.63 5.10
C TYR A 134 14.13 -6.75 5.50
N TYR A 135 14.39 -7.67 4.60
CA TYR A 135 15.40 -8.70 4.81
C TYR A 135 16.78 -8.17 4.41
N ASP A 136 17.71 -8.21 5.34
CA ASP A 136 19.10 -7.81 5.09
C ASP A 136 19.95 -9.06 4.84
N GLU A 137 20.39 -9.23 3.61
CA GLU A 137 21.17 -10.39 3.17
C GLU A 137 22.53 -10.49 3.88
N ASN A 138 23.17 -9.35 4.18
CA ASN A 138 24.47 -9.33 4.83
C ASN A 138 24.46 -9.91 6.26
N SER A 139 23.36 -9.69 6.98
CA SER A 139 23.20 -10.21 8.35
C SER A 139 22.21 -11.38 8.42
N ALA A 140 21.67 -11.83 7.27
CA ALA A 140 20.67 -12.88 7.17
C ALA A 140 19.50 -12.71 8.17
N SER A 141 18.98 -11.47 8.28
CA SER A 141 17.98 -11.13 9.29
C SER A 141 17.03 -10.02 8.85
N TRP A 142 15.83 -9.99 9.46
CA TRP A 142 14.88 -8.91 9.25
C TRP A 142 15.28 -7.67 10.04
N LYS A 143 15.36 -6.53 9.35
CA LYS A 143 15.70 -5.22 9.92
C LYS A 143 14.65 -4.17 9.64
N ILE A 144 14.51 -3.22 10.56
CA ILE A 144 13.66 -2.05 10.39
C ILE A 144 14.56 -0.82 10.35
N GLU A 145 14.43 -0.02 9.29
CA GLU A 145 15.09 1.28 9.23
C GLU A 145 14.38 2.27 10.14
N LYS A 146 15.11 2.95 11.00
CA LYS A 146 14.61 4.12 11.74
C LYS A 146 14.43 5.32 10.81
N GLY A 147 13.61 6.28 11.22
CA GLY A 147 13.40 7.53 10.48
C GLY A 147 12.00 7.69 9.92
N ASP A 148 11.86 8.45 8.86
CA ASP A 148 10.58 8.93 8.38
C ASP A 148 9.93 7.95 7.39
N TYR A 149 8.63 7.75 7.58
CA TYR A 149 7.75 6.92 6.75
C TYR A 149 6.50 7.69 6.37
N ILE A 150 5.90 7.34 5.25
CA ILE A 150 4.62 7.87 4.82
C ILE A 150 3.60 6.73 4.84
N ILE A 151 2.48 6.98 5.49
CA ILE A 151 1.29 6.14 5.46
C ILE A 151 0.35 6.70 4.40
N TYR A 152 -0.01 5.88 3.42
CA TYR A 152 -0.95 6.21 2.36
C TYR A 152 -2.25 5.46 2.62
N ILE A 153 -3.35 6.17 2.72
CA ILE A 153 -4.68 5.60 2.98
C ILE A 153 -5.59 5.90 1.80
N GLY A 154 -6.24 4.88 1.28
CA GLY A 154 -7.12 5.02 0.13
C GLY A 154 -7.91 3.74 -0.15
N ASN A 155 -8.56 3.68 -1.30
CA ASN A 155 -9.30 2.50 -1.77
C ASN A 155 -8.59 1.76 -2.92
N SER A 156 -7.45 2.27 -3.38
CA SER A 156 -6.55 1.58 -4.30
C SER A 156 -5.13 2.14 -4.18
N SER A 157 -4.16 1.51 -4.83
CA SER A 157 -2.77 2.01 -4.83
C SER A 157 -2.62 3.40 -5.48
N ARG A 158 -3.59 3.83 -6.27
CA ARG A 158 -3.57 5.13 -6.98
C ARG A 158 -4.61 6.12 -6.48
N ALA A 159 -5.70 5.66 -5.88
CA ALA A 159 -6.71 6.52 -5.28
C ALA A 159 -6.42 6.66 -3.77
N ILE A 160 -5.46 7.52 -3.46
CA ILE A 160 -5.05 7.84 -2.09
C ILE A 160 -5.85 9.05 -1.60
N ALA A 161 -6.60 8.86 -0.52
CA ALA A 161 -7.41 9.90 0.11
C ALA A 161 -6.57 10.78 1.05
N LYS A 162 -5.56 10.18 1.74
CA LYS A 162 -4.69 10.92 2.67
C LYS A 162 -3.30 10.29 2.78
N GLU A 163 -2.31 11.16 2.95
CA GLU A 163 -0.94 10.81 3.30
C GLU A 163 -0.62 11.34 4.70
N ILE A 164 0.00 10.52 5.55
CA ILE A 164 0.37 10.90 6.92
C ILE A 164 1.83 10.54 7.14
N LYS A 165 2.63 11.53 7.53
CA LYS A 165 4.04 11.32 7.91
C LYS A 165 4.14 10.83 9.34
N ILE A 166 4.92 9.78 9.54
CA ILE A 166 5.25 9.22 10.84
C ILE A 166 6.75 8.99 10.96
N LYS A 167 7.23 8.79 12.19
CA LYS A 167 8.64 8.49 12.47
C LYS A 167 8.79 7.21 13.29
N ILE A 168 9.68 6.32 12.86
CA ILE A 168 10.12 5.15 13.63
C ILE A 168 11.40 5.50 14.38
N LEU A 169 11.41 5.26 15.71
CA LEU A 169 12.47 5.65 16.65
C LEU A 169 13.51 4.55 16.87
#